data_0f7451dab45794d3c4e876443bf5f362
#
_entry.id   0f7451dab45794d3c4e876443bf5f362
#
_cell.length_a   1.000
_cell.length_b   1.000
_cell.length_c   1.000
_cell.angle_alpha   90.00
_cell.angle_beta   90.00
_cell.angle_gamma   90.00
#
_symmetry.space_group_name_H-M   'P 1'
#
loop_
_entity.id
_entity.type
_entity.pdbx_description
1 polymer ?
#
loop_
_entity_poly.entity_id
_entity_poly.type
_entity_poly.pdbx_seq_one_letter_code
_entity_poly.pdbx_strand_id
1 'polypeptide(L)'
;LTIKKYKIGYNILERLYLGRWLHMRTFSKVFIISFICFFIAISIGSYSYIKEKNIEFEGNINIPLMDKMDISKTIVKKLETETKEPEVYSNLKEAIEKGNRVNFVILGMEDIRTDTIIFASFCPDTKKVSLMNIPRDTYIHRKGYNTAEQRKINSVYGEHGVEGVKKTVSHILDGVPIHHYVMLDYKGVEKIVDGLNGVEVEVPFNMKYKDPTANPPLNIDIPPGKQVLDGKSSIEFLRYRKGNNKKSGYIDGDLGRIKAQQRFIQSFIGKASENILTVITKGFNHVKTDINLIDTLSYGRKAIGMNNEDFEMLTLPGKAEFRKINKKVLSYFIYDKIEITKLLEKIYNVKSPNL
;
A
#
# COMPACT_ATOMS: atom_id res chain seq x y z
N LEU A 1 -24.27 -15.41 -54.65
CA LEU A 1 -24.48 -16.33 -53.49
C LEU A 1 -23.60 -15.94 -52.29
N THR A 2 -22.51 -15.23 -52.45
CA THR A 2 -21.54 -14.91 -51.39
C THR A 2 -21.99 -13.73 -50.50
N ILE A 3 -22.76 -12.77 -51.02
CA ILE A 3 -23.21 -11.58 -50.28
C ILE A 3 -24.33 -11.88 -49.27
N LYS A 4 -25.14 -12.93 -49.52
CA LYS A 4 -26.23 -13.33 -48.60
C LYS A 4 -25.73 -14.03 -47.34
N LYS A 5 -24.58 -14.70 -47.36
CA LYS A 5 -23.98 -15.36 -46.18
C LYS A 5 -23.41 -14.38 -45.14
N TYR A 6 -22.87 -13.23 -45.55
CA TYR A 6 -22.35 -12.22 -44.65
C TYR A 6 -23.45 -11.45 -43.90
N LYS A 7 -24.62 -11.25 -44.53
CA LYS A 7 -25.75 -10.53 -43.90
C LYS A 7 -26.46 -11.34 -42.82
N ILE A 8 -26.43 -12.66 -42.90
CA ILE A 8 -27.04 -13.57 -41.89
C ILE A 8 -26.15 -13.68 -40.65
N GLY A 9 -24.83 -13.68 -40.83
CA GLY A 9 -23.87 -13.72 -39.70
C GLY A 9 -23.89 -12.44 -38.83
N TYR A 10 -24.07 -11.27 -39.44
CA TYR A 10 -24.17 -10.00 -38.72
C TYR A 10 -25.44 -9.93 -37.85
N ASN A 11 -26.59 -10.40 -38.36
CA ASN A 11 -27.85 -10.38 -37.62
C ASN A 11 -27.89 -11.35 -36.43
N ILE A 12 -27.13 -12.45 -36.48
CA ILE A 12 -27.02 -13.40 -35.35
C ILE A 12 -26.10 -12.87 -34.25
N LEU A 13 -25.00 -12.25 -34.64
CA LEU A 13 -24.09 -11.60 -33.69
C LEU A 13 -24.76 -10.38 -32.98
N GLU A 14 -25.50 -9.57 -33.72
CA GLU A 14 -26.24 -8.44 -33.14
C GLU A 14 -27.34 -8.90 -32.15
N ARG A 15 -28.07 -9.97 -32.47
CA ARG A 15 -29.06 -10.55 -31.55
C ARG A 15 -28.43 -11.19 -30.31
N LEU A 16 -27.26 -11.80 -30.44
CA LEU A 16 -26.52 -12.34 -29.29
C LEU A 16 -25.94 -11.22 -28.40
N TYR A 17 -25.48 -10.12 -28.98
CA TYR A 17 -25.01 -8.95 -28.22
C TYR A 17 -26.17 -8.21 -27.57
N LEU A 18 -27.30 -7.99 -28.25
CA LEU A 18 -28.47 -7.34 -27.66
C LEU A 18 -29.12 -8.22 -26.57
N GLY A 19 -29.20 -9.53 -26.75
CA GLY A 19 -29.73 -10.46 -25.72
C GLY A 19 -28.85 -10.45 -24.45
N ARG A 20 -27.54 -10.44 -24.62
CA ARG A 20 -26.57 -10.34 -23.50
C ARG A 20 -26.65 -8.99 -22.79
N TRP A 21 -26.87 -7.91 -23.53
CA TRP A 21 -27.00 -6.55 -22.98
C TRP A 21 -28.32 -6.34 -22.22
N LEU A 22 -29.44 -6.93 -22.69
CA LEU A 22 -30.72 -6.94 -21.97
C LEU A 22 -30.64 -7.76 -20.67
N HIS A 23 -29.99 -8.93 -20.68
CA HIS A 23 -29.79 -9.77 -19.50
C HIS A 23 -28.86 -9.09 -18.44
N MET A 24 -27.79 -8.41 -18.86
CA MET A 24 -26.94 -7.65 -17.94
C MET A 24 -27.68 -6.49 -17.30
N ARG A 25 -28.56 -5.77 -18.03
CA ARG A 25 -29.37 -4.68 -17.45
C ARG A 25 -30.38 -5.18 -16.41
N THR A 26 -31.02 -6.32 -16.65
CA THR A 26 -31.98 -6.91 -15.72
C THR A 26 -31.27 -7.44 -14.48
N PHE A 27 -30.15 -8.12 -14.61
CA PHE A 27 -29.33 -8.60 -13.50
C PHE A 27 -28.78 -7.43 -12.66
N SER A 28 -28.28 -6.39 -13.29
CA SER A 28 -27.80 -5.17 -12.60
C SER A 28 -28.93 -4.46 -11.84
N LYS A 29 -30.13 -4.40 -12.40
CA LYS A 29 -31.30 -3.81 -11.71
C LYS A 29 -31.73 -4.64 -10.51
N VAL A 30 -31.83 -5.97 -10.66
CA VAL A 30 -32.19 -6.86 -9.55
C VAL A 30 -31.10 -6.83 -8.48
N PHE A 31 -29.83 -6.80 -8.85
CA PHE A 31 -28.71 -6.67 -7.91
C PHE A 31 -28.75 -5.34 -7.15
N ILE A 32 -28.99 -4.22 -7.83
CA ILE A 32 -29.10 -2.90 -7.19
C ILE A 32 -30.30 -2.85 -6.25
N ILE A 33 -31.46 -3.38 -6.66
CA ILE A 33 -32.66 -3.41 -5.81
C ILE A 33 -32.41 -4.31 -4.58
N SER A 34 -31.84 -5.50 -4.74
CA SER A 34 -31.49 -6.40 -3.63
C SER A 34 -30.48 -5.76 -2.70
N PHE A 35 -29.50 -5.03 -3.24
CA PHE A 35 -28.49 -4.30 -2.49
C PHE A 35 -29.13 -3.16 -1.68
N ILE A 36 -30.02 -2.37 -2.28
CA ILE A 36 -30.77 -1.30 -1.59
C ILE A 36 -31.68 -1.91 -0.50
N CYS A 37 -32.41 -2.99 -0.77
CA CYS A 37 -33.24 -3.67 0.22
C CYS A 37 -32.40 -4.22 1.39
N PHE A 38 -31.22 -4.75 1.12
CA PHE A 38 -30.27 -5.23 2.14
C PHE A 38 -29.78 -4.09 3.03
N PHE A 39 -29.43 -2.94 2.46
CA PHE A 39 -29.02 -1.76 3.24
C PHE A 39 -30.17 -1.12 4.03
N ILE A 40 -31.39 -1.12 3.48
CA ILE A 40 -32.57 -0.67 4.21
C ILE A 40 -32.85 -1.61 5.40
N ALA A 41 -32.75 -2.92 5.22
CA ALA A 41 -32.91 -3.90 6.30
C ALA A 41 -31.85 -3.75 7.38
N ILE A 42 -30.56 -3.54 7.01
CA ILE A 42 -29.49 -3.24 7.96
C ILE A 42 -29.72 -1.91 8.67
N SER A 43 -30.16 -0.87 7.97
CA SER A 43 -30.44 0.44 8.57
C SER A 43 -31.59 0.38 9.58
N ILE A 44 -32.66 -0.37 9.27
CA ILE A 44 -33.78 -0.60 10.17
C ILE A 44 -33.33 -1.46 11.37
N GLY A 45 -32.57 -2.52 11.15
CA GLY A 45 -32.02 -3.38 12.21
C GLY A 45 -31.06 -2.62 13.13
N SER A 46 -30.18 -1.80 12.56
CA SER A 46 -29.26 -0.95 13.33
C SER A 46 -30.00 0.15 14.09
N TYR A 47 -31.01 0.78 13.50
CA TYR A 47 -31.86 1.76 14.17
C TYR A 47 -32.65 1.15 15.32
N SER A 48 -33.26 -0.03 15.13
CA SER A 48 -33.97 -0.76 16.18
C SER A 48 -33.02 -1.17 17.33
N TYR A 49 -31.82 -1.68 16.99
CA TYR A 49 -30.80 -2.03 17.96
C TYR A 49 -30.30 -0.83 18.78
N ILE A 50 -30.06 0.31 18.11
CA ILE A 50 -29.63 1.56 18.77
C ILE A 50 -30.76 2.11 19.65
N LYS A 51 -32.02 2.04 19.20
CA LYS A 51 -33.16 2.46 19.95
C LYS A 51 -33.41 1.60 21.20
N GLU A 52 -33.24 0.29 21.08
CA GLU A 52 -33.35 -0.65 22.20
C GLU A 52 -32.20 -0.44 23.22
N LYS A 53 -30.99 -0.16 22.76
CA LYS A 53 -29.85 0.19 23.64
C LYS A 53 -30.00 1.57 24.30
N ASN A 54 -30.57 2.54 23.61
CA ASN A 54 -30.82 3.88 24.20
C ASN A 54 -31.92 3.87 25.30
N ILE A 55 -32.84 2.91 25.29
CA ILE A 55 -33.84 2.77 26.34
C ILE A 55 -33.21 2.30 27.67
N GLU A 56 -32.11 1.53 27.63
CA GLU A 56 -31.35 1.15 28.84
C GLU A 56 -30.43 2.27 29.37
N PHE A 57 -30.18 3.34 28.59
CA PHE A 57 -29.30 4.45 28.96
C PHE A 57 -30.01 5.66 29.59
N GLU A 58 -31.34 5.68 29.62
CA GLU A 58 -32.12 6.74 30.30
C GLU A 58 -32.25 6.61 31.82
N GLY A 59 -31.52 5.68 32.44
CA GLY A 59 -31.33 5.54 33.88
C GLY A 59 -30.21 6.43 34.40
N ASN A 60 -30.52 7.71 34.73
CA ASN A 60 -29.72 8.59 35.59
C ASN A 60 -28.21 8.76 35.27
N ILE A 61 -27.88 9.54 34.27
CA ILE A 61 -26.61 10.26 34.26
C ILE A 61 -26.86 11.74 33.95
N ASN A 62 -26.87 12.57 35.00
CA ASN A 62 -26.72 14.00 34.89
C ASN A 62 -25.31 14.29 34.32
N ILE A 63 -25.19 14.47 33.01
CA ILE A 63 -23.96 14.95 32.39
C ILE A 63 -24.04 16.47 32.35
N PRO A 64 -23.19 17.20 33.09
CA PRO A 64 -23.03 18.64 32.88
C PRO A 64 -22.61 18.85 31.41
N LEU A 65 -23.11 19.93 30.78
CA LEU A 65 -22.65 20.37 29.46
C LEU A 65 -21.12 20.59 29.48
N MET A 66 -20.37 19.54 29.29
CA MET A 66 -18.92 19.62 29.04
C MET A 66 -18.71 19.87 27.54
N ASP A 67 -17.88 20.86 27.28
CA ASP A 67 -17.51 21.35 25.96
C ASP A 67 -17.12 20.18 25.03
N LYS A 68 -17.66 20.15 23.81
CA LYS A 68 -17.44 19.07 22.81
C LYS A 68 -15.95 18.78 22.54
N MET A 69 -15.07 19.70 22.93
CA MET A 69 -13.61 19.58 22.78
C MET A 69 -12.97 18.70 23.86
N ASP A 70 -13.58 18.56 25.03
CA ASP A 70 -13.04 17.75 26.14
C ASP A 70 -13.42 16.28 26.06
N ILE A 71 -14.57 15.97 25.46
CA ILE A 71 -15.00 14.58 25.23
C ILE A 71 -14.08 13.88 24.24
N SER A 72 -13.61 14.58 23.18
CA SER A 72 -12.69 14.01 22.21
C SER A 72 -11.31 13.69 22.84
N LYS A 73 -10.80 14.58 23.70
CA LYS A 73 -9.51 14.38 24.42
C LYS A 73 -9.62 13.25 25.47
N THR A 74 -10.75 13.15 26.15
CA THR A 74 -10.97 12.09 27.17
C THR A 74 -11.16 10.72 26.50
N ILE A 75 -11.85 10.65 25.36
CA ILE A 75 -11.99 9.42 24.56
C ILE A 75 -10.64 9.03 23.94
N VAL A 76 -9.86 9.96 23.41
CA VAL A 76 -8.51 9.71 22.89
C VAL A 76 -7.60 9.23 24.00
N LYS A 77 -7.60 9.84 25.18
CA LYS A 77 -6.79 9.43 26.33
C LYS A 77 -7.20 8.06 26.92
N LYS A 78 -8.47 7.64 26.77
CA LYS A 78 -8.95 6.32 27.19
C LYS A 78 -8.81 5.26 26.10
N LEU A 79 -8.53 5.66 24.86
CA LEU A 79 -8.20 4.82 23.70
C LEU A 79 -6.69 4.70 23.47
N GLU A 80 -5.86 5.42 24.23
CA GLU A 80 -4.42 5.16 24.34
C GLU A 80 -4.28 3.82 25.10
N THR A 81 -4.53 2.73 24.36
CA THR A 81 -4.23 1.39 24.82
C THR A 81 -2.77 1.36 25.24
N GLU A 82 -2.54 1.01 26.49
CA GLU A 82 -1.21 0.80 27.05
C GLU A 82 -0.40 -0.05 26.08
N THR A 83 0.72 0.52 25.59
CA THR A 83 1.67 -0.24 24.80
C THR A 83 2.27 -1.29 25.74
N LYS A 84 2.19 -2.56 25.36
CA LYS A 84 2.85 -3.63 26.10
C LYS A 84 4.35 -3.55 25.87
N GLU A 85 5.13 -3.95 26.87
CA GLU A 85 6.55 -4.18 26.65
C GLU A 85 6.76 -5.23 25.55
N PRO A 86 7.74 -5.05 24.67
CA PRO A 86 8.00 -5.98 23.59
C PRO A 86 8.43 -7.34 24.16
N GLU A 87 7.71 -8.40 23.80
CA GLU A 87 8.12 -9.76 24.11
C GLU A 87 9.45 -10.09 23.42
N VAL A 88 10.32 -10.82 24.11
CA VAL A 88 11.63 -11.25 23.62
C VAL A 88 11.57 -12.74 23.31
N TYR A 89 11.92 -13.14 22.11
CA TYR A 89 11.87 -14.52 21.63
C TYR A 89 13.26 -15.15 21.54
N SER A 90 13.34 -16.47 21.64
CA SER A 90 14.61 -17.20 21.59
C SER A 90 15.16 -17.35 20.18
N ASN A 91 14.30 -17.35 19.17
CA ASN A 91 14.65 -17.44 17.75
C ASN A 91 13.53 -16.88 16.87
N LEU A 92 13.88 -16.63 15.59
CA LEU A 92 12.96 -16.04 14.63
C LEU A 92 11.69 -16.89 14.39
N LYS A 93 11.83 -18.21 14.38
CA LYS A 93 10.69 -19.12 14.17
C LYS A 93 9.67 -18.96 15.31
N GLU A 94 10.13 -18.97 16.56
CA GLU A 94 9.27 -18.75 17.72
C GLU A 94 8.59 -17.38 17.66
N ALA A 95 9.33 -16.33 17.28
CA ALA A 95 8.82 -14.97 17.15
C ALA A 95 7.74 -14.85 16.06
N ILE A 96 7.84 -15.61 14.98
CA ILE A 96 6.83 -15.67 13.91
C ILE A 96 5.58 -16.45 14.38
N GLU A 97 5.75 -17.56 15.09
CA GLU A 97 4.65 -18.43 15.50
C GLU A 97 3.84 -17.87 16.69
N LYS A 98 4.51 -17.23 17.65
CA LYS A 98 3.88 -16.73 18.89
C LYS A 98 3.62 -15.23 18.89
N GLY A 99 4.39 -14.47 18.11
CA GLY A 99 4.23 -13.03 18.00
C GLY A 99 2.95 -12.65 17.25
N ASN A 100 2.47 -11.44 17.49
CA ASN A 100 1.23 -10.93 16.88
C ASN A 100 1.50 -9.93 15.74
N ARG A 101 2.71 -9.95 15.15
CA ARG A 101 3.03 -9.09 14.01
C ARG A 101 2.18 -9.40 12.80
N VAL A 102 1.64 -8.36 12.19
CA VAL A 102 0.91 -8.44 10.91
C VAL A 102 1.79 -7.93 9.79
N ASN A 103 2.03 -8.78 8.80
CA ASN A 103 2.93 -8.50 7.70
C ASN A 103 2.16 -8.23 6.42
N PHE A 104 2.55 -7.17 5.74
CA PHE A 104 1.95 -6.71 4.49
C PHE A 104 3.02 -6.64 3.41
N VAL A 105 2.63 -6.82 2.16
CA VAL A 105 3.39 -6.35 1.01
C VAL A 105 2.65 -5.17 0.39
N ILE A 106 3.33 -4.03 0.29
CA ILE A 106 2.80 -2.83 -0.35
C ILE A 106 3.42 -2.73 -1.73
N LEU A 107 2.56 -2.65 -2.75
CA LEU A 107 2.95 -2.66 -4.16
C LEU A 107 2.54 -1.36 -4.84
N GLY A 108 3.52 -0.62 -5.37
CA GLY A 108 3.29 0.46 -6.32
C GLY A 108 3.33 -0.07 -7.74
N MET A 109 2.23 0.12 -8.47
CA MET A 109 2.05 -0.45 -9.80
C MET A 109 2.33 0.56 -10.89
N GLU A 110 3.10 0.14 -11.90
CA GLU A 110 3.17 0.78 -13.21
C GLU A 110 2.82 -0.29 -14.26
N ASP A 111 1.61 -0.21 -14.82
CA ASP A 111 0.97 -1.23 -15.65
C ASP A 111 0.96 -2.62 -14.96
N ILE A 112 1.65 -3.61 -15.56
CA ILE A 112 1.76 -4.98 -15.06
C ILE A 112 3.00 -5.24 -14.22
N ARG A 113 3.80 -4.21 -13.89
CA ARG A 113 5.04 -4.35 -13.11
C ARG A 113 4.92 -3.67 -11.77
N THR A 114 5.55 -4.28 -10.78
CA THR A 114 5.69 -3.70 -9.45
C THR A 114 6.97 -2.87 -9.39
N ASP A 115 6.85 -1.55 -9.51
CA ASP A 115 8.01 -0.66 -9.46
C ASP A 115 8.41 -0.28 -8.03
N THR A 116 7.47 -0.39 -7.11
CA THR A 116 7.72 -0.26 -5.67
C THR A 116 7.25 -1.54 -4.97
N ILE A 117 8.12 -2.12 -4.15
CA ILE A 117 7.82 -3.29 -3.32
C ILE A 117 8.32 -2.99 -1.91
N ILE A 118 7.41 -2.89 -0.95
CA ILE A 118 7.73 -2.65 0.45
C ILE A 118 7.16 -3.77 1.29
N PHE A 119 8.00 -4.45 2.07
CA PHE A 119 7.54 -5.29 3.17
C PHE A 119 7.27 -4.40 4.37
N ALA A 120 6.06 -4.47 4.92
CA ALA A 120 5.65 -3.75 6.11
C ALA A 120 5.27 -4.75 7.20
N SER A 121 5.89 -4.61 8.38
CA SER A 121 5.61 -5.45 9.55
C SER A 121 5.11 -4.57 10.69
N PHE A 122 3.85 -4.70 11.05
CA PHE A 122 3.20 -3.96 12.13
C PHE A 122 3.06 -4.84 13.37
N CYS A 123 3.53 -4.34 14.51
CA CYS A 123 3.27 -4.94 15.82
C CYS A 123 2.18 -4.15 16.55
N PRO A 124 0.96 -4.69 16.67
CA PRO A 124 -0.16 -3.96 17.29
C PRO A 124 0.04 -3.65 18.77
N ASP A 125 0.81 -4.47 19.49
CA ASP A 125 1.02 -4.32 20.93
C ASP A 125 2.03 -3.23 21.28
N THR A 126 3.11 -3.13 20.51
CA THR A 126 4.14 -2.10 20.69
C THR A 126 3.95 -0.88 19.81
N LYS A 127 2.97 -0.91 18.92
CA LYS A 127 2.71 0.10 17.89
C LYS A 127 3.91 0.37 16.95
N LYS A 128 4.86 -0.55 16.83
CA LYS A 128 6.04 -0.39 15.95
C LYS A 128 5.79 -0.94 14.57
N VAL A 129 6.21 -0.20 13.56
CA VAL A 129 6.15 -0.56 12.15
C VAL A 129 7.55 -0.56 11.56
N SER A 130 7.94 -1.67 10.94
CA SER A 130 9.15 -1.75 10.13
C SER A 130 8.77 -1.78 8.66
N LEU A 131 9.31 -0.85 7.87
CA LEU A 131 9.07 -0.71 6.43
C LEU A 131 10.36 -1.01 5.68
N MET A 132 10.45 -2.17 5.04
CA MET A 132 11.64 -2.60 4.28
C MET A 132 11.39 -2.47 2.79
N ASN A 133 12.12 -1.57 2.13
CA ASN A 133 12.11 -1.46 0.68
C ASN A 133 12.86 -2.62 0.04
N ILE A 134 12.20 -3.31 -0.89
CA ILE A 134 12.77 -4.40 -1.69
C ILE A 134 13.02 -3.86 -3.10
N PRO A 135 14.29 -3.74 -3.54
CA PRO A 135 14.60 -3.22 -4.87
C PRO A 135 13.91 -4.02 -5.97
N ARG A 136 13.27 -3.33 -6.91
CA ARG A 136 12.52 -3.97 -8.02
C ARG A 136 13.38 -4.88 -8.91
N ASP A 137 14.70 -4.63 -8.93
CA ASP A 137 15.69 -5.42 -9.68
C ASP A 137 16.27 -6.58 -8.88
N THR A 138 15.69 -6.90 -7.68
CA THR A 138 16.15 -8.03 -6.85
C THR A 138 16.11 -9.31 -7.67
N TYR A 139 17.28 -10.00 -7.69
CA TYR A 139 17.45 -11.26 -8.41
C TYR A 139 16.67 -12.38 -7.75
N ILE A 140 15.87 -13.07 -8.55
CA ILE A 140 15.17 -14.28 -8.15
C ILE A 140 15.41 -15.39 -9.15
N HIS A 141 15.66 -16.60 -8.64
CA HIS A 141 15.75 -17.79 -9.48
C HIS A 141 14.39 -18.48 -9.51
N ARG A 142 13.80 -18.57 -10.71
CA ARG A 142 12.53 -19.29 -10.92
C ARG A 142 12.73 -20.35 -12.01
N LYS A 143 12.33 -21.59 -11.73
CA LYS A 143 12.40 -22.69 -12.71
C LYS A 143 11.48 -22.38 -13.91
N GLY A 144 12.00 -22.52 -15.11
CA GLY A 144 11.24 -22.25 -16.35
C GLY A 144 11.28 -20.79 -16.84
N TYR A 145 11.72 -19.83 -16.00
CA TYR A 145 11.84 -18.41 -16.36
C TYR A 145 13.29 -18.07 -16.66
N ASN A 146 13.67 -18.12 -17.94
CA ASN A 146 15.08 -18.10 -18.35
C ASN A 146 15.53 -16.78 -18.99
N THR A 147 14.64 -15.82 -19.24
CA THR A 147 15.04 -14.51 -19.77
C THR A 147 15.62 -13.64 -18.66
N ALA A 148 16.49 -12.71 -19.05
CA ALA A 148 17.16 -11.83 -18.09
C ALA A 148 16.15 -10.97 -17.28
N GLU A 149 15.11 -10.46 -17.92
CA GLU A 149 14.05 -9.67 -17.29
C GLU A 149 13.22 -10.47 -16.30
N GLN A 150 12.94 -11.73 -16.61
CA GLN A 150 12.16 -12.62 -15.75
C GLN A 150 12.90 -13.02 -14.46
N ARG A 151 14.21 -12.74 -14.37
CA ARG A 151 15.00 -12.94 -13.15
C ARG A 151 14.93 -11.76 -12.17
N LYS A 152 14.09 -10.78 -12.42
CA LYS A 152 13.83 -9.66 -11.52
C LYS A 152 12.50 -9.83 -10.79
N ILE A 153 12.45 -9.43 -9.52
CA ILE A 153 11.22 -9.57 -8.71
C ILE A 153 10.03 -8.79 -9.29
N ASN A 154 10.28 -7.67 -9.97
CA ASN A 154 9.22 -6.84 -10.56
C ASN A 154 8.45 -7.52 -11.70
N SER A 155 8.97 -8.62 -12.27
CA SER A 155 8.27 -9.39 -13.30
C SER A 155 7.29 -10.42 -12.72
N VAL A 156 7.40 -10.72 -11.42
CA VAL A 156 6.62 -11.79 -10.78
C VAL A 156 5.13 -11.53 -10.83
N TYR A 157 4.72 -10.27 -10.63
CA TYR A 157 3.31 -9.91 -10.62
C TYR A 157 2.60 -10.19 -11.97
N GLY A 158 3.23 -9.83 -13.07
CA GLY A 158 2.65 -10.05 -14.41
C GLY A 158 2.44 -11.53 -14.76
N GLU A 159 3.19 -12.42 -14.13
CA GLU A 159 3.15 -13.86 -14.42
C GLU A 159 2.37 -14.67 -13.37
N HIS A 160 2.39 -14.26 -12.12
CA HIS A 160 1.84 -15.01 -10.98
C HIS A 160 0.92 -14.18 -10.08
N GLY A 161 0.61 -12.94 -10.47
CA GLY A 161 -0.21 -12.04 -9.66
C GLY A 161 0.39 -11.74 -8.29
N VAL A 162 -0.45 -11.24 -7.41
CA VAL A 162 -0.06 -10.83 -6.04
C VAL A 162 0.40 -12.01 -5.19
N GLU A 163 -0.21 -13.17 -5.32
CA GLU A 163 0.17 -14.36 -4.56
C GLU A 163 1.60 -14.84 -4.91
N GLY A 164 2.00 -14.70 -6.17
CA GLY A 164 3.38 -14.93 -6.58
C GLY A 164 4.35 -13.97 -5.92
N VAL A 165 3.98 -12.69 -5.82
CA VAL A 165 4.81 -11.68 -5.14
C VAL A 165 4.89 -11.97 -3.63
N LYS A 166 3.77 -12.27 -2.95
CA LYS A 166 3.75 -12.64 -1.52
C LYS A 166 4.70 -13.83 -1.25
N LYS A 167 4.59 -14.91 -2.03
CA LYS A 167 5.47 -16.09 -1.91
C LYS A 167 6.94 -15.75 -2.16
N THR A 168 7.23 -14.89 -3.14
CA THR A 168 8.60 -14.51 -3.47
C THR A 168 9.21 -13.63 -2.37
N VAL A 169 8.45 -12.67 -1.84
CA VAL A 169 8.89 -11.84 -0.71
C VAL A 169 9.12 -12.70 0.54
N SER A 170 8.19 -13.58 0.88
CA SER A 170 8.35 -14.54 1.98
C SER A 170 9.63 -15.38 1.83
N HIS A 171 9.90 -15.89 0.63
CA HIS A 171 11.14 -16.65 0.36
C HIS A 171 12.42 -15.81 0.55
N ILE A 172 12.42 -14.56 0.12
CA ILE A 172 13.56 -13.63 0.33
C ILE A 172 13.76 -13.36 1.82
N LEU A 173 12.66 -13.26 2.58
CA LEU A 173 12.63 -12.95 4.01
C LEU A 173 12.59 -14.21 4.89
N ASP A 174 13.33 -15.25 4.49
CA ASP A 174 13.54 -16.47 5.27
C ASP A 174 12.26 -17.18 5.76
N GLY A 175 11.21 -17.12 4.95
CA GLY A 175 9.93 -17.77 5.24
C GLY A 175 8.96 -16.93 6.09
N VAL A 176 9.26 -15.68 6.40
CA VAL A 176 8.33 -14.77 7.10
C VAL A 176 7.01 -14.72 6.35
N PRO A 177 5.87 -15.02 6.98
CA PRO A 177 4.57 -15.02 6.33
C PRO A 177 4.15 -13.62 5.92
N ILE A 178 3.61 -13.49 4.72
CA ILE A 178 2.98 -12.26 4.24
C ILE A 178 1.46 -12.44 4.35
N HIS A 179 0.86 -11.80 5.35
CA HIS A 179 -0.55 -11.95 5.66
C HIS A 179 -1.42 -11.27 4.61
N HIS A 180 -1.12 -10.01 4.30
CA HIS A 180 -1.93 -9.17 3.45
C HIS A 180 -1.12 -8.46 2.38
N TYR A 181 -1.83 -7.93 1.38
CA TYR A 181 -1.25 -7.01 0.42
C TYR A 181 -2.03 -5.70 0.35
N VAL A 182 -1.34 -4.65 -0.01
CA VAL A 182 -1.91 -3.35 -0.38
C VAL A 182 -1.30 -2.94 -1.71
N MET A 183 -2.12 -2.73 -2.71
CA MET A 183 -1.66 -2.36 -4.04
C MET A 183 -2.25 -1.01 -4.42
N LEU A 184 -1.36 -0.11 -4.84
CA LEU A 184 -1.64 1.28 -5.19
C LEU A 184 -1.15 1.55 -6.61
N ASP A 185 -1.98 2.22 -7.39
CA ASP A 185 -1.56 2.90 -8.62
C ASP A 185 -1.37 4.41 -8.34
N TYR A 186 -0.91 5.14 -9.33
CA TYR A 186 -0.71 6.59 -9.20
C TYR A 186 -1.99 7.33 -8.80
N LYS A 187 -3.13 6.91 -9.32
CA LYS A 187 -4.43 7.53 -9.01
C LYS A 187 -4.85 7.28 -7.55
N GLY A 188 -4.56 6.09 -7.04
CA GLY A 188 -4.80 5.77 -5.63
C GLY A 188 -3.96 6.64 -4.70
N VAL A 189 -2.66 6.80 -4.98
CA VAL A 189 -1.77 7.67 -4.22
C VAL A 189 -2.25 9.13 -4.28
N GLU A 190 -2.61 9.63 -5.47
CA GLU A 190 -3.16 10.97 -5.65
C GLU A 190 -4.37 11.21 -4.73
N LYS A 191 -5.35 10.30 -4.74
CA LYS A 191 -6.57 10.44 -3.94
C LYS A 191 -6.33 10.38 -2.43
N ILE A 192 -5.39 9.56 -2.00
CA ILE A 192 -5.01 9.48 -0.58
C ILE A 192 -4.34 10.78 -0.13
N VAL A 193 -3.40 11.30 -0.92
CA VAL A 193 -2.71 12.56 -0.64
C VAL A 193 -3.69 13.74 -0.62
N ASP A 194 -4.59 13.84 -1.60
CA ASP A 194 -5.66 14.85 -1.62
C ASP A 194 -6.56 14.73 -0.39
N GLY A 195 -6.87 13.50 0.02
CA GLY A 195 -7.66 13.21 1.22
C GLY A 195 -7.02 13.73 2.52
N LEU A 196 -5.69 13.86 2.53
CA LEU A 196 -4.89 14.42 3.62
C LEU A 196 -4.65 15.95 3.48
N ASN A 197 -5.21 16.60 2.46
CA ASN A 197 -4.92 17.99 2.11
C ASN A 197 -3.43 18.22 1.78
N GLY A 198 -2.84 17.28 1.04
CA GLY A 198 -1.45 17.33 0.58
C GLY A 198 -0.42 16.83 1.59
N VAL A 199 0.84 16.74 1.17
CA VAL A 199 1.99 16.33 1.96
C VAL A 199 3.08 17.41 1.88
N GLU A 200 3.59 17.83 3.03
CA GLU A 200 4.68 18.81 3.09
C GLU A 200 6.01 18.15 2.76
N VAL A 201 6.74 18.73 1.81
CA VAL A 201 8.05 18.25 1.39
C VAL A 201 9.03 19.41 1.14
N GLU A 202 10.32 19.13 1.30
CA GLU A 202 11.40 19.99 0.84
C GLU A 202 11.81 19.56 -0.57
N VAL A 203 11.55 20.41 -1.57
CA VAL A 203 11.94 20.20 -2.97
C VAL A 203 13.36 20.74 -3.15
N PRO A 204 14.37 19.90 -3.45
CA PRO A 204 15.77 20.31 -3.34
C PRO A 204 16.24 21.24 -4.48
N PHE A 205 15.57 21.24 -5.60
CA PHE A 205 15.87 22.06 -6.78
C PHE A 205 14.64 22.14 -7.70
N ASN A 206 14.68 23.03 -8.70
CA ASN A 206 13.59 23.17 -9.67
C ASN A 206 13.44 21.90 -10.51
N MET A 207 12.33 21.20 -10.37
CA MET A 207 12.02 19.95 -11.08
C MET A 207 11.19 20.25 -12.31
N LYS A 208 11.83 20.24 -13.50
CA LYS A 208 11.15 20.41 -14.79
C LYS A 208 11.40 19.20 -15.67
N TYR A 209 10.31 18.55 -16.08
CA TYR A 209 10.36 17.42 -17.01
C TYR A 209 9.04 17.28 -17.76
N LYS A 210 9.13 17.09 -19.06
CA LYS A 210 7.96 16.88 -19.93
C LYS A 210 8.14 15.62 -20.75
N ASP A 211 7.15 14.72 -20.65
CA ASP A 211 7.07 13.51 -21.46
C ASP A 211 5.61 13.28 -21.89
N PRO A 212 5.25 13.73 -23.11
CA PRO A 212 3.89 13.55 -23.63
C PRO A 212 3.59 12.08 -24.00
N THR A 213 4.62 11.23 -24.10
CA THR A 213 4.49 9.82 -24.48
C THR A 213 4.31 8.88 -23.28
N ALA A 214 4.55 9.40 -22.06
CA ALA A 214 4.28 8.64 -20.84
C ALA A 214 2.78 8.35 -20.69
N ASN A 215 2.44 7.27 -20.03
CA ASN A 215 1.05 6.93 -19.69
C ASN A 215 0.87 6.88 -18.17
N PRO A 216 0.14 7.82 -17.55
CA PRO A 216 -0.39 9.05 -18.15
C PRO A 216 0.71 10.03 -18.57
N PRO A 217 0.44 10.99 -19.49
CA PRO A 217 1.39 12.02 -19.89
C PRO A 217 1.95 12.77 -18.68
N LEU A 218 3.25 13.06 -18.69
CA LEU A 218 3.94 13.65 -17.56
C LEU A 218 4.41 15.06 -17.89
N ASN A 219 4.02 16.02 -17.05
CA ASN A 219 4.45 17.41 -17.15
C ASN A 219 4.75 17.95 -15.77
N ILE A 220 6.01 17.81 -15.35
CA ILE A 220 6.50 18.22 -14.03
C ILE A 220 7.02 19.66 -14.10
N ASP A 221 6.53 20.51 -13.23
CA ASP A 221 7.05 21.86 -12.99
C ASP A 221 6.87 22.21 -11.51
N ILE A 222 7.82 21.78 -10.66
CA ILE A 222 7.79 21.94 -9.22
C ILE A 222 8.96 22.84 -8.81
N PRO A 223 8.70 24.04 -8.26
CA PRO A 223 9.75 24.94 -7.79
C PRO A 223 10.47 24.38 -6.55
N PRO A 224 11.71 24.82 -6.26
CA PRO A 224 12.43 24.40 -5.07
C PRO A 224 11.83 25.02 -3.80
N GLY A 225 12.12 24.40 -2.67
CA GLY A 225 11.78 24.87 -1.33
C GLY A 225 10.73 24.03 -0.63
N LYS A 226 10.41 24.44 0.59
CA LYS A 226 9.42 23.77 1.44
C LYS A 226 8.01 24.12 0.98
N GLN A 227 7.21 23.11 0.65
CA GLN A 227 5.87 23.31 0.12
C GLN A 227 4.98 22.09 0.39
N VAL A 228 3.67 22.31 0.35
CA VAL A 228 2.66 21.24 0.45
C VAL A 228 2.31 20.81 -0.97
N LEU A 229 2.61 19.57 -1.32
CA LEU A 229 2.25 18.97 -2.60
C LEU A 229 0.88 18.33 -2.50
N ASP A 230 -0.02 18.66 -3.41
CA ASP A 230 -1.28 17.94 -3.64
C ASP A 230 -1.02 16.54 -4.22
N GLY A 231 -2.08 15.77 -4.47
CA GLY A 231 -1.95 14.43 -4.99
C GLY A 231 -1.20 14.36 -6.32
N LYS A 232 -1.55 15.26 -7.27
CA LYS A 232 -0.91 15.31 -8.59
C LYS A 232 0.55 15.69 -8.48
N SER A 233 0.87 16.76 -7.80
CA SER A 233 2.26 17.24 -7.62
C SER A 233 3.10 16.23 -6.83
N SER A 234 2.49 15.48 -5.91
CA SER A 234 3.15 14.37 -5.20
C SER A 234 3.57 13.25 -6.16
N ILE A 235 2.69 12.85 -7.07
CA ILE A 235 3.03 11.85 -8.10
C ILE A 235 4.13 12.37 -9.04
N GLU A 236 4.06 13.63 -9.45
CA GLU A 236 5.07 14.28 -10.26
C GLU A 236 6.44 14.29 -9.54
N PHE A 237 6.46 14.65 -8.26
CA PHE A 237 7.66 14.63 -7.42
C PHE A 237 8.27 13.23 -7.29
N LEU A 238 7.44 12.21 -7.01
CA LEU A 238 7.89 10.82 -6.86
C LEU A 238 8.42 10.21 -8.17
N ARG A 239 7.88 10.65 -9.32
CA ARG A 239 8.29 10.20 -10.67
C ARG A 239 9.49 10.97 -11.21
N TYR A 240 9.82 12.15 -10.66
CA TYR A 240 10.92 12.95 -11.17
C TYR A 240 12.26 12.23 -11.00
N ARG A 241 13.03 12.15 -12.07
CA ARG A 241 14.37 11.54 -12.10
C ARG A 241 15.43 12.53 -12.57
N LYS A 242 15.18 13.20 -13.68
CA LYS A 242 16.05 14.19 -14.31
C LYS A 242 15.26 15.04 -15.30
N GLY A 243 15.73 16.25 -15.56
CA GLY A 243 15.12 17.12 -16.59
C GLY A 243 15.41 16.66 -18.01
N ASN A 244 14.66 17.22 -18.97
CA ASN A 244 14.81 16.90 -20.39
C ASN A 244 16.20 17.24 -20.95
N ASN A 245 16.85 18.28 -20.40
CA ASN A 245 18.21 18.68 -20.78
C ASN A 245 19.32 17.76 -20.24
N LYS A 246 18.97 16.75 -19.45
CA LYS A 246 19.87 15.81 -18.75
C LYS A 246 20.90 16.46 -17.80
N LYS A 247 20.89 17.80 -17.67
CA LYS A 247 21.78 18.57 -16.78
C LYS A 247 21.16 18.84 -15.42
N SER A 248 19.84 18.86 -15.34
CA SER A 248 19.09 19.05 -14.08
C SER A 248 18.63 17.69 -13.55
N GLY A 249 18.79 17.51 -12.24
CA GLY A 249 18.44 16.26 -11.55
C GLY A 249 19.12 16.16 -10.21
N TYR A 250 18.97 15.04 -9.54
CA TYR A 250 19.66 14.78 -8.30
C TYR A 250 21.17 14.66 -8.52
N ILE A 251 21.97 15.34 -7.71
CA ILE A 251 23.44 15.31 -7.78
C ILE A 251 23.96 13.88 -7.65
N ASP A 252 23.38 13.12 -6.70
CA ASP A 252 23.70 11.70 -6.45
C ASP A 252 22.96 10.77 -7.43
N GLY A 253 22.37 11.28 -8.51
CA GLY A 253 21.64 10.48 -9.49
C GLY A 253 20.45 9.74 -8.86
N ASP A 254 20.42 8.42 -9.03
CA ASP A 254 19.32 7.58 -8.54
C ASP A 254 19.24 7.50 -7.00
N LEU A 255 20.37 7.60 -6.31
CA LEU A 255 20.41 7.65 -4.85
C LEU A 255 19.73 8.91 -4.29
N GLY A 256 19.92 10.06 -4.93
CA GLY A 256 19.23 11.29 -4.56
C GLY A 256 17.73 11.18 -4.70
N ARG A 257 17.25 10.53 -5.76
CA ARG A 257 15.83 10.23 -5.97
C ARG A 257 15.28 9.34 -4.85
N ILE A 258 15.97 8.24 -4.52
CA ILE A 258 15.57 7.33 -3.44
C ILE A 258 15.46 8.08 -2.12
N LYS A 259 16.44 8.92 -1.77
CA LYS A 259 16.40 9.76 -0.56
C LYS A 259 15.21 10.73 -0.55
N ALA A 260 14.86 11.31 -1.70
CA ALA A 260 13.70 12.20 -1.82
C ALA A 260 12.38 11.44 -1.64
N GLN A 261 12.26 10.26 -2.25
CA GLN A 261 11.11 9.38 -2.07
C GLN A 261 10.95 8.93 -0.62
N GLN A 262 12.04 8.58 0.07
CA GLN A 262 12.02 8.23 1.49
C GLN A 262 11.56 9.40 2.37
N ARG A 263 12.04 10.62 2.12
CA ARG A 263 11.58 11.83 2.84
C ARG A 263 10.10 12.10 2.60
N PHE A 264 9.63 11.96 1.36
CA PHE A 264 8.20 12.06 1.05
C PHE A 264 7.39 11.04 1.84
N ILE A 265 7.82 9.78 1.87
CA ILE A 265 7.14 8.72 2.62
C ILE A 265 7.12 9.03 4.12
N GLN A 266 8.21 9.55 4.70
CA GLN A 266 8.25 9.96 6.10
C GLN A 266 7.26 11.08 6.40
N SER A 267 7.21 12.12 5.57
CA SER A 267 6.24 13.23 5.72
C SER A 267 4.80 12.74 5.55
N PHE A 268 4.56 11.86 4.57
CA PHE A 268 3.26 11.22 4.36
C PHE A 268 2.82 10.40 5.58
N ILE A 269 3.71 9.56 6.13
CA ILE A 269 3.44 8.75 7.31
C ILE A 269 3.09 9.63 8.51
N GLY A 270 3.88 10.70 8.77
CA GLY A 270 3.60 11.63 9.85
C GLY A 270 2.19 12.20 9.76
N LYS A 271 1.82 12.70 8.58
CA LYS A 271 0.49 13.27 8.37
C LYS A 271 -0.63 12.22 8.36
N ALA A 272 -0.35 11.01 7.86
CA ALA A 272 -1.28 9.90 7.84
C ALA A 272 -1.57 9.35 9.24
N SER A 273 -0.55 9.25 10.11
CA SER A 273 -0.72 8.76 11.48
C SER A 273 -1.60 9.67 12.33
N GLU A 274 -1.52 10.99 12.15
CA GLU A 274 -2.42 11.96 12.79
C GLU A 274 -3.87 11.84 12.30
N ASN A 275 -4.07 11.32 11.09
CA ASN A 275 -5.36 11.27 10.39
C ASN A 275 -5.73 9.87 9.90
N ILE A 276 -5.30 8.83 10.62
CA ILE A 276 -5.38 7.42 10.17
C ILE A 276 -6.79 6.99 9.74
N LEU A 277 -7.82 7.41 10.46
CA LEU A 277 -9.20 7.09 10.10
C LEU A 277 -9.64 7.77 8.80
N THR A 278 -9.15 8.98 8.53
CA THR A 278 -9.39 9.70 7.27
C THR A 278 -8.69 8.98 6.12
N VAL A 279 -7.44 8.54 6.31
CA VAL A 279 -6.70 7.75 5.31
C VAL A 279 -7.45 6.47 4.98
N ILE A 280 -7.93 5.74 5.99
CA ILE A 280 -8.67 4.49 5.79
C ILE A 280 -9.98 4.78 5.04
N THR A 281 -10.81 5.70 5.54
CA THR A 281 -12.15 5.92 4.97
C THR A 281 -12.13 6.53 3.57
N LYS A 282 -11.18 7.43 3.27
CA LYS A 282 -11.03 8.04 1.94
C LYS A 282 -10.17 7.19 1.00
N GLY A 283 -9.15 6.51 1.54
CA GLY A 283 -8.18 5.74 0.74
C GLY A 283 -8.65 4.33 0.39
N PHE A 284 -9.47 3.68 1.22
CA PHE A 284 -9.83 2.27 1.08
C PHE A 284 -10.38 1.91 -0.31
N ASN A 285 -11.21 2.78 -0.90
CA ASN A 285 -11.78 2.56 -2.23
C ASN A 285 -10.80 2.77 -3.39
N HIS A 286 -9.59 3.26 -3.10
CA HIS A 286 -8.54 3.56 -4.09
C HIS A 286 -7.34 2.61 -3.98
N VAL A 287 -7.44 1.59 -3.14
CA VAL A 287 -6.45 0.53 -3.00
C VAL A 287 -7.04 -0.82 -3.37
N LYS A 288 -6.22 -1.72 -3.92
CA LYS A 288 -6.58 -3.13 -4.04
C LYS A 288 -5.92 -3.89 -2.89
N THR A 289 -6.70 -4.61 -2.12
CA THR A 289 -6.22 -5.34 -0.94
C THR A 289 -7.09 -6.57 -0.68
N ASP A 290 -6.56 -7.56 0.03
CA ASP A 290 -7.28 -8.70 0.57
C ASP A 290 -7.84 -8.45 1.99
N ILE A 291 -7.57 -7.26 2.57
CA ILE A 291 -8.08 -6.89 3.88
C ILE A 291 -9.49 -6.32 3.72
N ASN A 292 -10.43 -6.80 4.49
CA ASN A 292 -11.75 -6.18 4.54
C ASN A 292 -11.73 -4.86 5.36
N LEU A 293 -12.75 -4.04 5.20
CA LEU A 293 -12.82 -2.72 5.84
C LEU A 293 -12.83 -2.82 7.37
N ILE A 294 -13.46 -3.86 7.94
CA ILE A 294 -13.57 -4.04 9.40
C ILE A 294 -12.18 -4.30 10.00
N ASP A 295 -11.40 -5.21 9.39
CA ASP A 295 -10.04 -5.50 9.83
C ASP A 295 -9.13 -4.29 9.63
N THR A 296 -9.28 -3.57 8.51
CA THR A 296 -8.55 -2.32 8.25
C THR A 296 -8.82 -1.27 9.34
N LEU A 297 -10.07 -1.09 9.74
CA LEU A 297 -10.43 -0.19 10.83
C LEU A 297 -9.91 -0.69 12.19
N SER A 298 -9.88 -2.00 12.41
CA SER A 298 -9.29 -2.60 13.63
C SER A 298 -7.80 -2.31 13.73
N TYR A 299 -7.03 -2.51 12.65
CA TYR A 299 -5.62 -2.14 12.61
C TYR A 299 -5.42 -0.63 12.76
N GLY A 300 -6.26 0.17 12.11
CA GLY A 300 -6.23 1.63 12.23
C GLY A 300 -6.44 2.11 13.66
N ARG A 301 -7.37 1.52 14.41
CA ARG A 301 -7.58 1.83 15.83
C ARG A 301 -6.34 1.52 16.68
N LYS A 302 -5.69 0.39 16.43
CA LYS A 302 -4.44 0.01 17.13
C LYS A 302 -3.29 0.96 16.77
N ALA A 303 -3.33 1.59 15.60
CA ALA A 303 -2.34 2.56 15.15
C ALA A 303 -2.59 4.00 15.66
N ILE A 304 -3.73 4.27 16.33
CA ILE A 304 -3.99 5.59 16.90
C ILE A 304 -2.92 5.95 17.94
N GLY A 305 -2.40 7.19 17.85
CA GLY A 305 -1.36 7.69 18.74
C GLY A 305 0.07 7.34 18.31
N MET A 306 0.24 6.64 17.16
CA MET A 306 1.56 6.44 16.56
C MET A 306 2.12 7.77 16.03
N ASN A 307 3.44 7.91 16.09
CA ASN A 307 4.19 9.04 15.56
C ASN A 307 5.32 8.57 14.64
N ASN A 308 6.11 9.47 14.07
CA ASN A 308 7.20 9.13 13.15
C ASN A 308 8.27 8.21 13.75
N GLU A 309 8.46 8.20 15.07
CA GLU A 309 9.46 7.38 15.78
C GLU A 309 9.02 5.91 15.87
N ASP A 310 7.73 5.63 15.62
CA ASP A 310 7.20 4.28 15.58
C ASP A 310 7.43 3.58 14.24
N PHE A 311 7.92 4.32 13.24
CA PHE A 311 8.20 3.80 11.90
C PHE A 311 9.70 3.70 11.64
N GLU A 312 10.20 2.49 11.46
CA GLU A 312 11.58 2.23 11.04
C GLU A 312 11.63 1.97 9.53
N MET A 313 12.37 2.85 8.81
CA MET A 313 12.58 2.71 7.36
C MET A 313 13.86 1.92 7.09
N LEU A 314 13.71 0.81 6.40
CA LEU A 314 14.77 -0.16 6.11
C LEU A 314 14.92 -0.38 4.61
N THR A 315 16.07 -0.88 4.21
CA THR A 315 16.32 -1.36 2.85
C THR A 315 16.78 -2.81 2.93
N LEU A 316 16.31 -3.66 2.03
CA LEU A 316 16.76 -5.04 1.92
C LEU A 316 18.30 -5.07 1.83
N PRO A 317 19.01 -5.81 2.72
CA PRO A 317 20.45 -5.94 2.64
C PRO A 317 20.92 -6.62 1.35
N GLY A 318 21.98 -6.10 0.73
CA GLY A 318 22.52 -6.66 -0.50
C GLY A 318 23.29 -5.63 -1.32
N LYS A 319 23.63 -5.99 -2.54
CA LYS A 319 24.41 -5.16 -3.47
C LYS A 319 23.95 -5.32 -4.91
N ALA A 320 24.21 -4.30 -5.73
CA ALA A 320 23.98 -4.37 -7.16
C ALA A 320 25.14 -5.13 -7.85
N GLU A 321 24.79 -6.04 -8.74
CA GLU A 321 25.75 -6.80 -9.55
C GLU A 321 25.26 -6.90 -11.00
N PHE A 322 26.19 -6.83 -11.95
CA PHE A 322 25.90 -7.15 -13.35
C PHE A 322 26.02 -8.66 -13.56
N ARG A 323 24.95 -9.26 -14.09
CA ARG A 323 24.93 -10.69 -14.44
C ARG A 323 24.54 -10.89 -15.89
N LYS A 324 25.23 -11.80 -16.54
CA LYS A 324 24.89 -12.25 -17.90
C LYS A 324 23.94 -13.44 -17.78
N ILE A 325 22.70 -13.26 -18.25
CA ILE A 325 21.70 -14.32 -18.34
C ILE A 325 21.33 -14.48 -19.81
N ASN A 326 21.57 -15.67 -20.34
CA ASN A 326 21.59 -15.93 -21.78
C ASN A 326 22.57 -14.97 -22.48
N LYS A 327 22.13 -14.20 -23.46
CA LYS A 327 22.99 -13.27 -24.23
C LYS A 327 22.92 -11.83 -23.68
N LYS A 328 22.14 -11.55 -22.61
CA LYS A 328 21.88 -10.21 -22.10
C LYS A 328 22.55 -9.98 -20.75
N VAL A 329 23.21 -8.82 -20.61
CA VAL A 329 23.81 -8.37 -19.35
C VAL A 329 22.91 -7.32 -18.76
N LEU A 330 22.41 -7.57 -17.54
CA LEU A 330 21.60 -6.62 -16.78
C LEU A 330 22.15 -6.45 -15.38
N SER A 331 21.84 -5.30 -14.78
CA SER A 331 22.07 -5.08 -13.36
C SER A 331 20.97 -5.75 -12.55
N TYR A 332 21.35 -6.46 -11.50
CA TYR A 332 20.45 -7.08 -10.51
C TYR A 332 20.87 -6.66 -9.12
N PHE A 333 19.92 -6.61 -8.21
CA PHE A 333 20.20 -6.50 -6.79
C PHE A 333 20.26 -7.90 -6.18
N ILE A 334 21.43 -8.25 -5.62
CA ILE A 334 21.66 -9.53 -4.98
C ILE A 334 21.55 -9.35 -3.48
N TYR A 335 20.53 -9.95 -2.89
CA TYR A 335 20.27 -9.82 -1.47
C TYR A 335 21.20 -10.73 -0.64
N ASP A 336 21.53 -10.27 0.58
CA ASP A 336 22.35 -10.97 1.55
C ASP A 336 21.49 -11.67 2.58
N LYS A 337 21.42 -13.01 2.52
CA LYS A 337 20.57 -13.80 3.41
C LYS A 337 20.97 -13.67 4.88
N ILE A 338 22.26 -13.60 5.18
CA ILE A 338 22.76 -13.53 6.56
C ILE A 338 22.33 -12.21 7.18
N GLU A 339 22.57 -11.11 6.47
CA GLU A 339 22.18 -9.80 6.96
C GLU A 339 20.64 -9.61 7.02
N ILE A 340 19.89 -10.27 6.13
CA ILE A 340 18.41 -10.30 6.22
C ILE A 340 17.95 -11.01 7.49
N THR A 341 18.51 -12.18 7.81
CA THR A 341 18.15 -12.93 9.03
C THR A 341 18.42 -12.08 10.28
N LYS A 342 19.60 -11.45 10.38
CA LYS A 342 19.92 -10.53 11.49
C LYS A 342 18.93 -9.35 11.59
N LEU A 343 18.54 -8.78 10.45
CA LEU A 343 17.60 -7.68 10.41
C LEU A 343 16.20 -8.12 10.83
N LEU A 344 15.77 -9.31 10.42
CA LEU A 344 14.50 -9.91 10.84
C LEU A 344 14.50 -10.23 12.35
N GLU A 345 15.59 -10.79 12.90
CA GLU A 345 15.75 -11.01 14.32
C GLU A 345 15.59 -9.72 15.12
N LYS A 346 16.16 -8.62 14.64
CA LYS A 346 15.95 -7.28 15.23
C LYS A 346 14.50 -6.84 15.16
N ILE A 347 13.84 -6.94 13.99
CA ILE A 347 12.44 -6.55 13.78
C ILE A 347 11.51 -7.34 14.69
N TYR A 348 11.78 -8.63 14.86
CA TYR A 348 10.98 -9.56 15.65
C TYR A 348 11.38 -9.67 17.12
N ASN A 349 12.31 -8.84 17.58
CA ASN A 349 12.81 -8.82 18.96
C ASN A 349 13.32 -10.17 19.44
N VAL A 350 14.09 -10.85 18.60
CA VAL A 350 14.77 -12.10 18.93
C VAL A 350 16.00 -11.79 19.78
N LYS A 351 16.18 -12.54 20.86
CA LYS A 351 17.35 -12.43 21.74
C LYS A 351 18.61 -12.74 20.92
N SER A 352 19.48 -11.77 20.76
CA SER A 352 20.78 -12.02 20.12
C SER A 352 21.52 -13.11 20.94
N PRO A 353 22.00 -14.19 20.32
CA PRO A 353 22.88 -15.09 21.02
C PRO A 353 24.14 -14.30 21.37
N ASN A 354 24.31 -13.99 22.63
CA ASN A 354 25.39 -13.26 23.30
C ASN A 354 26.54 -12.75 22.40
N LEU A 355 26.67 -11.42 22.30
CA LEU A 355 28.01 -10.83 22.13
C LEU A 355 28.83 -11.06 23.40
#